data_787700e9b5bebdea87f01eba6c8cd2a9
#
_entry.id   787700e9b5bebdea87f01eba6c8cd2a9
#
_cell.length_a   1.000
_cell.length_b   1.000
_cell.length_c   1.000
_cell.angle_alpha   90.00
_cell.angle_beta   90.00
_cell.angle_gamma   90.00
#
_symmetry.space_group_name_H-M   'P 1'
#
loop_
_entity.id
_entity.type
_entity.pdbx_description
1 polymer ?
#
loop_
_entity_poly.entity_id
_entity_poly.type
_entity_poly.pdbx_seq_one_letter_code
_entity_poly.pdbx_strand_id
1 'polypeptide(L)'
;MCEFCHQHGEGKKWYLQAENYAQDLLSDLKRRQYIHHFFEDPERLKKNIGLLDHLNRLPAYVQAVVKPFLINRQKRKHYGQVLPMEEIEKIFGFINSVVRLPCICRQASMGSEQRYCYELSMEPGEETEMGKIIRSIGADYLTGPDTSGLERVSKEEALSQFREHEKNKMIHSVWTFVTPFIGGVCNCDMNCMAMRATGNAYPVMFRAEFLAEVDIEACNGCQACMNACHFGAISYVISDEKAYIDPLKCYGCGICRAFCRKDAISLVERSSLAETANLW
;
A
#
# COMPACT_ATOMS: atom_id res chain seq x y z
N MET A 1 -1.30 19.34 -13.27
CA MET A 1 -1.85 18.58 -12.10
C MET A 1 -2.91 17.63 -12.67
N CYS A 2 -2.91 16.37 -12.27
CA CYS A 2 -3.96 15.46 -12.72
C CYS A 2 -5.26 15.74 -11.95
N GLU A 3 -6.40 15.33 -12.52
CA GLU A 3 -7.74 15.43 -11.88
C GLU A 3 -7.74 14.81 -10.47
N PHE A 4 -6.88 13.84 -10.25
CA PHE A 4 -6.63 13.17 -8.99
C PHE A 4 -6.02 14.09 -7.92
N CYS A 5 -5.05 14.93 -8.28
CA CYS A 5 -4.47 15.91 -7.35
C CYS A 5 -5.48 16.99 -6.95
N HIS A 6 -6.43 17.33 -7.81
CA HIS A 6 -7.52 18.26 -7.49
C HIS A 6 -8.56 17.66 -6.53
N GLN A 7 -8.84 16.37 -6.63
CA GLN A 7 -9.81 15.69 -5.76
C GLN A 7 -9.27 15.41 -4.35
N HIS A 8 -7.95 15.45 -4.16
CA HIS A 8 -7.29 15.08 -2.91
C HIS A 8 -6.55 16.24 -2.23
N GLY A 9 -6.82 17.47 -2.64
CA GLY A 9 -6.14 18.65 -2.13
C GLY A 9 -4.79 18.92 -2.81
N GLU A 10 -4.17 20.02 -2.43
CA GLU A 10 -2.88 20.40 -2.96
C GLU A 10 -1.81 19.42 -2.51
N GLY A 11 -1.29 18.66 -3.43
CA GLY A 11 -0.11 17.90 -3.20
C GLY A 11 -0.32 16.39 -3.15
N LYS A 12 0.80 15.78 -2.98
CA LYS A 12 1.01 14.36 -3.14
C LYS A 12 0.67 13.55 -1.88
N LYS A 13 0.51 14.23 -0.71
CA LYS A 13 0.20 13.60 0.60
C LYS A 13 -1.31 13.58 0.88
N TRP A 14 -2.10 13.21 -0.13
CA TRP A 14 -3.57 13.10 -0.05
C TRP A 14 -4.07 12.23 1.10
N TYR A 15 -3.27 11.26 1.52
CA TYR A 15 -3.55 10.36 2.64
C TYR A 15 -3.46 11.03 4.02
N LEU A 16 -2.99 12.26 4.10
CA LEU A 16 -3.02 13.07 5.33
C LEU A 16 -4.26 13.96 5.43
N GLN A 17 -5.17 13.90 4.46
CA GLN A 17 -6.45 14.61 4.52
C GLN A 17 -7.44 13.77 5.34
N ALA A 18 -7.76 14.24 6.55
CA ALA A 18 -8.63 13.53 7.48
C ALA A 18 -10.02 13.21 6.88
N GLU A 19 -10.54 14.12 6.05
CA GLU A 19 -11.83 13.98 5.36
C GLU A 19 -11.91 12.72 4.48
N ASN A 20 -10.78 12.23 3.98
CA ASN A 20 -10.74 11.01 3.16
C ASN A 20 -11.01 9.73 3.96
N TYR A 21 -11.02 9.81 5.29
CA TYR A 21 -11.34 8.71 6.22
C TYR A 21 -12.73 8.82 6.83
N ALA A 22 -13.50 9.85 6.43
CA ALA A 22 -14.82 10.11 7.01
C ALA A 22 -15.84 9.04 6.59
N GLN A 23 -16.60 8.53 7.57
CA GLN A 23 -17.62 7.51 7.33
C GLN A 23 -18.81 8.03 6.50
N ASP A 24 -19.05 9.34 6.49
CA ASP A 24 -20.06 9.99 5.65
C ASP A 24 -19.86 9.67 4.16
N LEU A 25 -18.63 9.47 3.72
CA LEU A 25 -18.31 9.05 2.36
C LEU A 25 -18.93 7.69 2.01
N LEU A 26 -19.27 6.86 3.00
CA LEU A 26 -19.95 5.58 2.83
C LEU A 26 -21.46 5.70 2.63
N SER A 27 -22.03 6.92 2.64
CA SER A 27 -23.40 7.17 2.18
C SER A 27 -23.56 6.95 0.67
N ASP A 28 -22.46 7.02 -0.10
CA ASP A 28 -22.46 6.71 -1.54
C ASP A 28 -22.71 5.21 -1.79
N LEU A 29 -23.86 4.91 -2.41
CA LEU A 29 -24.26 3.53 -2.72
C LEU A 29 -23.28 2.80 -3.64
N LYS A 30 -22.64 3.51 -4.58
CA LYS A 30 -21.62 2.91 -5.48
C LYS A 30 -20.41 2.47 -4.70
N ARG A 31 -19.99 3.26 -3.70
CA ARG A 31 -18.87 2.92 -2.83
C ARG A 31 -19.20 1.71 -1.95
N ARG A 32 -20.38 1.72 -1.31
CA ARG A 32 -20.85 0.56 -0.51
C ARG A 32 -20.89 -0.72 -1.35
N GLN A 33 -21.48 -0.67 -2.53
CA GLN A 33 -21.50 -1.80 -3.46
C GLN A 33 -20.10 -2.24 -3.87
N TYR A 34 -19.20 -1.28 -4.11
CA TYR A 34 -17.82 -1.61 -4.48
C TYR A 34 -17.09 -2.34 -3.36
N ILE A 35 -17.21 -1.87 -2.11
CA ILE A 35 -16.61 -2.51 -0.92
C ILE A 35 -17.18 -3.92 -0.76
N HIS A 36 -18.51 -4.06 -0.80
CA HIS A 36 -19.17 -5.36 -0.71
C HIS A 36 -18.62 -6.34 -1.76
N HIS A 37 -18.66 -5.97 -3.03
CA HIS A 37 -18.16 -6.82 -4.12
C HIS A 37 -16.65 -7.09 -4.06
N PHE A 38 -15.87 -6.17 -3.48
CA PHE A 38 -14.42 -6.36 -3.33
C PHE A 38 -14.11 -7.46 -2.32
N PHE A 39 -14.82 -7.51 -1.20
CA PHE A 39 -14.61 -8.50 -0.14
C PHE A 39 -15.43 -9.78 -0.32
N GLU A 40 -16.43 -9.82 -1.21
CA GLU A 40 -17.32 -10.95 -1.41
C GLU A 40 -16.62 -12.16 -2.05
N ASP A 41 -15.75 -11.93 -3.04
CA ASP A 41 -15.20 -12.98 -3.89
C ASP A 41 -13.68 -12.83 -4.15
N PRO A 42 -12.85 -13.48 -3.31
CA PRO A 42 -11.39 -13.52 -3.52
C PRO A 42 -10.97 -14.13 -4.88
N GLU A 43 -11.71 -15.12 -5.40
CA GLU A 43 -11.38 -15.75 -6.68
C GLU A 43 -11.59 -14.80 -7.86
N ARG A 44 -12.60 -13.91 -7.79
CA ARG A 44 -12.79 -12.86 -8.78
C ARG A 44 -11.63 -11.88 -8.80
N LEU A 45 -11.10 -11.53 -7.61
CA LEU A 45 -9.92 -10.67 -7.51
C LEU A 45 -8.72 -11.32 -8.21
N LYS A 46 -8.50 -12.62 -7.98
CA LYS A 46 -7.45 -13.42 -8.62
C LYS A 46 -7.60 -13.45 -10.14
N LYS A 47 -8.80 -13.67 -10.65
CA LYS A 47 -9.09 -13.66 -12.10
C LYS A 47 -8.81 -12.27 -12.71
N ASN A 48 -9.23 -11.20 -12.05
CA ASN A 48 -9.02 -9.83 -12.54
C ASN A 48 -7.53 -9.48 -12.65
N ILE A 49 -6.72 -9.89 -11.66
CA ILE A 49 -5.27 -9.67 -11.72
C ILE A 49 -4.62 -10.56 -12.78
N GLY A 50 -5.07 -11.81 -12.93
CA GLY A 50 -4.61 -12.69 -14.01
C GLY A 50 -4.85 -12.13 -15.42
N LEU A 51 -5.96 -11.39 -15.62
CA LEU A 51 -6.20 -10.68 -16.88
C LEU A 51 -5.15 -9.59 -17.16
N LEU A 52 -4.58 -8.97 -16.13
CA LEU A 52 -3.53 -7.96 -16.28
C LEU A 52 -2.23 -8.57 -16.79
N ASP A 53 -1.95 -9.83 -16.47
CA ASP A 53 -0.79 -10.55 -17.00
C ASP A 53 -0.87 -10.76 -18.53
N HIS A 54 -2.09 -10.87 -19.06
CA HIS A 54 -2.29 -10.95 -20.52
C HIS A 54 -1.95 -9.63 -21.21
N LEU A 55 -2.14 -8.47 -20.55
CA LEU A 55 -1.78 -7.17 -21.11
C LEU A 55 -0.27 -7.05 -21.36
N ASN A 56 0.56 -7.69 -20.53
CA ASN A 56 2.01 -7.67 -20.68
C ASN A 56 2.49 -8.48 -21.91
N ARG A 57 1.62 -9.36 -22.44
CA ARG A 57 1.91 -10.15 -23.67
C ARG A 57 1.52 -9.41 -24.95
N LEU A 58 0.81 -8.28 -24.85
CA LEU A 58 0.44 -7.48 -26.00
C LEU A 58 1.67 -6.75 -26.58
N PRO A 59 1.66 -6.42 -27.89
CA PRO A 59 2.70 -5.58 -28.49
C PRO A 59 2.87 -4.25 -27.76
N ALA A 60 4.11 -3.74 -27.67
CA ALA A 60 4.46 -2.55 -26.90
C ALA A 60 3.61 -1.31 -27.25
N TYR A 61 3.28 -1.13 -28.54
CA TYR A 61 2.47 0.00 -28.99
C TYR A 61 1.02 -0.09 -28.47
N VAL A 62 0.45 -1.30 -28.33
CA VAL A 62 -0.87 -1.51 -27.73
C VAL A 62 -0.83 -1.22 -26.23
N GLN A 63 0.21 -1.72 -25.56
CA GLN A 63 0.41 -1.47 -24.14
C GLN A 63 0.51 0.04 -23.84
N ALA A 64 1.23 0.80 -24.68
CA ALA A 64 1.41 2.25 -24.50
C ALA A 64 0.08 3.03 -24.51
N VAL A 65 -0.92 2.54 -25.25
CA VAL A 65 -2.25 3.17 -25.30
C VAL A 65 -3.17 2.64 -24.19
N VAL A 66 -3.19 1.33 -23.98
CA VAL A 66 -4.15 0.68 -23.08
C VAL A 66 -3.79 0.86 -21.60
N LYS A 67 -2.51 0.77 -21.23
CA LYS A 67 -2.05 0.89 -19.84
C LYS A 67 -2.45 2.21 -19.19
N PRO A 68 -2.22 3.40 -19.77
CA PRO A 68 -2.61 4.67 -19.15
C PRO A 68 -4.12 4.76 -18.88
N PHE A 69 -4.94 4.27 -19.81
CA PHE A 69 -6.39 4.26 -19.65
C PHE A 69 -6.83 3.38 -18.48
N LEU A 70 -6.28 2.16 -18.38
CA LEU A 70 -6.58 1.23 -17.29
C LEU A 70 -6.09 1.76 -15.95
N ILE A 71 -4.89 2.34 -15.89
CA ILE A 71 -4.34 2.96 -14.69
C ILE A 71 -5.23 4.10 -14.21
N ASN A 72 -5.66 5.00 -15.11
CA ASN A 72 -6.56 6.09 -14.76
C ASN A 72 -7.92 5.59 -14.26
N ARG A 73 -8.46 4.54 -14.87
CA ARG A 73 -9.69 3.90 -14.39
C ARG A 73 -9.51 3.30 -13.00
N GLN A 74 -8.36 2.64 -12.76
CA GLN A 74 -8.04 2.04 -11.47
C GLN A 74 -7.88 3.10 -10.37
N LYS A 75 -7.21 4.22 -10.66
CA LYS A 75 -7.06 5.37 -9.75
C LYS A 75 -8.40 5.90 -9.21
N ARG A 76 -9.46 5.84 -10.02
CA ARG A 76 -10.80 6.29 -9.60
C ARG A 76 -11.52 5.30 -8.69
N LYS A 77 -11.11 4.04 -8.68
CA LYS A 77 -11.81 2.97 -7.96
C LYS A 77 -11.04 2.48 -6.74
N HIS A 78 -9.86 1.96 -6.98
CA HIS A 78 -9.07 1.29 -5.94
C HIS A 78 -7.61 1.32 -6.31
N TYR A 79 -6.83 1.98 -5.50
CA TYR A 79 -5.37 2.03 -5.64
C TYR A 79 -4.75 2.22 -4.26
N GLY A 80 -3.49 1.86 -4.15
CA GLY A 80 -2.70 2.10 -2.96
C GLY A 80 -1.53 3.03 -3.21
N GLN A 81 -1.00 3.60 -2.14
CA GLN A 81 0.27 4.31 -2.14
C GLN A 81 1.15 3.74 -1.03
N VAL A 82 2.40 3.50 -1.36
CA VAL A 82 3.41 3.06 -0.40
C VAL A 82 3.70 4.19 0.58
N LEU A 83 3.82 3.86 1.84
CA LEU A 83 4.11 4.82 2.91
C LEU A 83 5.28 4.31 3.77
N PRO A 84 6.23 5.17 4.15
CA PRO A 84 7.15 4.88 5.24
C PRO A 84 6.44 4.98 6.60
N MET A 85 7.05 4.42 7.64
CA MET A 85 6.45 4.34 8.97
C MET A 85 6.08 5.72 9.55
N GLU A 86 6.85 6.75 9.26
CA GLU A 86 6.61 8.12 9.72
C GLU A 86 5.28 8.70 9.19
N GLU A 87 4.89 8.31 7.97
CA GLU A 87 3.61 8.73 7.40
C GLU A 87 2.44 7.92 7.98
N ILE A 88 2.65 6.65 8.29
CA ILE A 88 1.69 5.84 9.05
C ILE A 88 1.44 6.46 10.43
N GLU A 89 2.49 6.85 11.15
CA GLU A 89 2.36 7.50 12.46
C GLU A 89 1.55 8.81 12.39
N LYS A 90 1.73 9.60 11.34
CA LYS A 90 0.94 10.83 11.12
C LYS A 90 -0.55 10.50 10.90
N ILE A 91 -0.87 9.48 10.10
CA ILE A 91 -2.25 9.03 9.90
C ILE A 91 -2.86 8.61 11.25
N PHE A 92 -2.14 7.80 12.03
CA PHE A 92 -2.59 7.34 13.34
C PHE A 92 -2.75 8.49 14.36
N GLY A 93 -2.14 9.65 14.11
CA GLY A 93 -2.29 10.85 14.92
C GLY A 93 -3.71 11.44 14.90
N PHE A 94 -4.45 11.30 13.80
CA PHE A 94 -5.80 11.88 13.66
C PHE A 94 -6.94 10.87 13.56
N ILE A 95 -6.70 9.57 13.30
CA ILE A 95 -7.76 8.56 13.33
C ILE A 95 -8.16 8.20 14.76
N ASN A 96 -9.37 7.66 14.94
CA ASN A 96 -9.95 7.36 16.26
C ASN A 96 -10.24 5.87 16.48
N SER A 97 -10.39 5.09 15.42
CA SER A 97 -10.57 3.64 15.53
C SER A 97 -9.78 2.88 14.47
N VAL A 98 -9.33 1.69 14.86
CA VAL A 98 -8.56 0.76 14.03
C VAL A 98 -9.16 -0.63 14.17
N VAL A 99 -9.44 -1.26 13.03
CA VAL A 99 -9.96 -2.62 12.98
C VAL A 99 -9.04 -3.48 12.10
N ARG A 100 -8.49 -4.55 12.64
CA ARG A 100 -7.69 -5.50 11.89
C ARG A 100 -8.57 -6.44 11.09
N LEU A 101 -8.29 -6.60 9.81
CA LEU A 101 -9.09 -7.32 8.84
C LEU A 101 -8.35 -8.54 8.27
N PRO A 102 -9.08 -9.60 7.87
CA PRO A 102 -8.53 -10.61 6.98
C PRO A 102 -8.09 -10.01 5.64
N CYS A 103 -6.91 -10.43 5.17
CA CYS A 103 -6.34 -9.92 3.92
C CYS A 103 -6.96 -10.60 2.71
N ILE A 104 -7.92 -9.98 2.04
CA ILE A 104 -8.51 -10.55 0.83
C ILE A 104 -7.47 -10.86 -0.25
N CYS A 105 -6.44 -10.03 -0.40
CA CYS A 105 -5.36 -10.24 -1.37
C CYS A 105 -4.58 -11.53 -1.11
N ARG A 106 -4.34 -11.86 0.18
CA ARG A 106 -3.67 -13.12 0.56
C ARG A 106 -4.63 -14.30 0.51
N GLN A 107 -5.87 -14.12 0.89
CA GLN A 107 -6.89 -15.14 0.70
C GLN A 107 -6.97 -15.56 -0.78
N ALA A 108 -7.00 -14.59 -1.70
CA ALA A 108 -7.03 -14.85 -3.13
C ALA A 108 -5.74 -15.51 -3.66
N SER A 109 -4.57 -15.18 -3.13
CA SER A 109 -3.28 -15.69 -3.62
C SER A 109 -2.83 -16.97 -2.96
N MET A 110 -3.13 -17.18 -1.68
CA MET A 110 -2.62 -18.27 -0.85
C MET A 110 -3.71 -19.26 -0.42
N GLY A 111 -4.99 -18.88 -0.49
CA GLY A 111 -6.11 -19.67 0.02
C GLY A 111 -6.13 -19.82 1.54
N SER A 112 -5.44 -18.93 2.26
CA SER A 112 -5.37 -18.97 3.72
C SER A 112 -5.62 -17.61 4.33
N GLU A 113 -6.26 -17.58 5.50
CA GLU A 113 -6.49 -16.37 6.26
C GLU A 113 -5.16 -15.80 6.76
N GLN A 114 -4.98 -14.49 6.53
CA GLN A 114 -3.87 -13.69 7.02
C GLN A 114 -4.41 -12.33 7.43
N ARG A 115 -3.83 -11.67 8.43
CA ARG A 115 -4.36 -10.44 9.02
C ARG A 115 -3.31 -9.33 9.08
N TYR A 116 -3.04 -8.71 7.93
CA TYR A 116 -2.09 -7.61 7.77
C TYR A 116 -2.73 -6.35 7.20
N CYS A 117 -4.08 -6.33 7.13
CA CYS A 117 -4.88 -5.19 6.68
C CYS A 117 -5.62 -4.58 7.87
N TYR A 118 -5.73 -3.25 7.89
CA TYR A 118 -6.34 -2.49 8.97
C TYR A 118 -7.29 -1.46 8.37
N GLU A 119 -8.55 -1.50 8.78
CA GLU A 119 -9.49 -0.42 8.52
C GLU A 119 -9.19 0.73 9.48
N LEU A 120 -9.31 1.96 8.96
CA LEU A 120 -9.10 3.18 9.72
C LEU A 120 -10.36 4.04 9.69
N SER A 121 -10.74 4.64 10.81
CA SER A 121 -11.85 5.57 10.89
C SER A 121 -11.54 6.77 11.76
N MET A 122 -12.07 7.93 11.35
CA MET A 122 -12.08 9.17 12.15
C MET A 122 -13.06 9.09 13.32
N GLU A 123 -14.06 8.24 13.22
CA GLU A 123 -15.11 8.14 14.23
C GLU A 123 -14.71 7.20 15.37
N PRO A 124 -14.91 7.59 16.61
CA PRO A 124 -14.83 6.67 17.73
C PRO A 124 -16.04 5.74 17.71
N GLY A 125 -15.84 4.44 17.89
CA GLY A 125 -16.94 3.51 17.92
C GLY A 125 -16.47 2.07 18.00
N GLU A 126 -17.38 1.18 18.37
CA GLU A 126 -17.09 -0.25 18.41
C GLU A 126 -17.14 -0.89 17.02
N GLU A 127 -17.96 -0.31 16.14
CA GLU A 127 -18.15 -0.80 14.78
C GLU A 127 -18.20 0.36 13.79
N THR A 128 -17.40 0.25 12.73
CA THR A 128 -17.35 1.22 11.64
C THR A 128 -18.40 0.89 10.58
N GLU A 129 -18.79 1.87 9.76
CA GLU A 129 -19.73 1.63 8.64
C GLU A 129 -19.14 0.67 7.60
N MET A 130 -17.83 0.74 7.33
CA MET A 130 -17.17 -0.23 6.46
C MET A 130 -17.18 -1.63 7.07
N GLY A 131 -16.93 -1.74 8.37
CA GLY A 131 -17.03 -2.99 9.12
C GLY A 131 -18.41 -3.63 9.00
N LYS A 132 -19.49 -2.84 9.12
CA LYS A 132 -20.88 -3.34 8.91
C LYS A 132 -21.08 -3.88 7.50
N ILE A 133 -20.56 -3.19 6.48
CA ILE A 133 -20.63 -3.66 5.09
C ILE A 133 -19.90 -5.00 4.95
N ILE A 134 -18.69 -5.11 5.49
CA ILE A 134 -17.88 -6.34 5.40
C ILE A 134 -18.59 -7.50 6.13
N ARG A 135 -19.12 -7.27 7.33
CA ARG A 135 -19.87 -8.31 8.08
C ARG A 135 -21.12 -8.78 7.33
N SER A 136 -21.81 -7.88 6.62
CA SER A 136 -23.03 -8.23 5.87
C SER A 136 -22.78 -9.18 4.71
N ILE A 137 -21.52 -9.36 4.30
CA ILE A 137 -21.14 -10.28 3.21
C ILE A 137 -21.30 -11.74 3.64
N GLY A 138 -20.97 -12.07 4.90
CA GLY A 138 -21.09 -13.42 5.43
C GLY A 138 -20.15 -14.45 4.80
N ALA A 139 -19.03 -14.01 4.16
CA ALA A 139 -18.09 -14.93 3.55
C ALA A 139 -17.26 -15.68 4.61
N ASP A 140 -17.06 -16.98 4.43
CA ASP A 140 -16.41 -17.86 5.41
C ASP A 140 -15.03 -17.38 5.83
N TYR A 141 -14.22 -16.85 4.90
CA TYR A 141 -12.87 -16.35 5.21
C TYR A 141 -12.88 -15.09 6.10
N LEU A 142 -14.03 -14.40 6.20
CA LEU A 142 -14.21 -13.22 7.06
C LEU A 142 -14.58 -13.61 8.49
N THR A 143 -14.96 -14.86 8.72
CA THR A 143 -15.45 -15.30 10.02
C THR A 143 -14.35 -15.86 10.92
N GLY A 144 -13.23 -16.32 10.40
CA GLY A 144 -12.09 -16.83 11.14
C GLY A 144 -12.42 -17.76 12.33
N PRO A 145 -11.52 -18.63 12.74
CA PRO A 145 -11.83 -19.59 13.82
C PRO A 145 -11.96 -18.93 15.20
N ASP A 146 -11.30 -17.80 15.45
CA ASP A 146 -11.17 -17.21 16.79
C ASP A 146 -11.87 -15.85 16.93
N THR A 147 -12.29 -15.23 15.85
CA THR A 147 -12.91 -13.91 15.83
C THR A 147 -13.99 -13.82 14.77
N SER A 148 -14.86 -12.83 14.86
CA SER A 148 -15.85 -12.53 13.82
C SER A 148 -15.22 -11.97 12.51
N GLY A 149 -13.94 -12.20 12.27
CA GLY A 149 -13.20 -11.71 11.12
C GLY A 149 -12.71 -10.27 11.21
N LEU A 150 -13.34 -9.48 12.09
CA LEU A 150 -13.00 -8.07 12.33
C LEU A 150 -12.55 -7.90 13.77
N GLU A 151 -11.29 -7.50 13.97
CA GLU A 151 -10.69 -7.42 15.29
C GLU A 151 -10.30 -5.96 15.59
N ARG A 152 -10.94 -5.39 16.62
CA ARG A 152 -10.58 -4.06 17.08
C ARG A 152 -9.25 -4.10 17.83
N VAL A 153 -8.37 -3.19 17.50
CA VAL A 153 -7.07 -3.02 18.14
C VAL A 153 -6.87 -1.57 18.56
N SER A 154 -6.09 -1.35 19.61
CA SER A 154 -5.69 0.02 19.97
C SER A 154 -4.73 0.59 18.94
N LYS A 155 -4.62 1.94 18.89
CA LYS A 155 -3.67 2.60 18.00
C LYS A 155 -2.23 2.21 18.31
N GLU A 156 -1.91 2.11 19.59
CA GLU A 156 -0.59 1.73 20.10
C GLU A 156 -0.23 0.30 19.70
N GLU A 157 -1.18 -0.62 19.84
CA GLU A 157 -1.02 -2.00 19.42
C GLU A 157 -0.82 -2.10 17.91
N ALA A 158 -1.65 -1.45 17.13
CA ALA A 158 -1.53 -1.43 15.68
C ALA A 158 -0.16 -0.86 15.24
N LEU A 159 0.29 0.27 15.79
CA LEU A 159 1.60 0.84 15.49
C LEU A 159 2.76 -0.11 15.88
N SER A 160 2.62 -0.82 17.01
CA SER A 160 3.59 -1.84 17.40
C SER A 160 3.65 -2.98 16.39
N GLN A 161 2.48 -3.43 15.91
CA GLN A 161 2.38 -4.46 14.87
C GLN A 161 2.99 -3.97 13.54
N PHE A 162 2.79 -2.71 13.15
CA PHE A 162 3.39 -2.14 11.93
C PHE A 162 4.93 -2.16 12.02
N ARG A 163 5.51 -1.75 13.14
CA ARG A 163 6.98 -1.82 13.35
C ARG A 163 7.51 -3.25 13.31
N GLU A 164 6.73 -4.23 13.81
CA GLU A 164 7.09 -5.64 13.69
C GLU A 164 7.01 -6.13 12.24
N HIS A 165 6.02 -5.64 11.48
CA HIS A 165 5.89 -5.95 10.07
C HIS A 165 7.07 -5.41 9.24
N GLU A 166 7.62 -4.23 9.58
CA GLU A 166 8.85 -3.73 8.95
C GLU A 166 10.03 -4.71 9.14
N LYS A 167 10.21 -5.26 10.34
CA LYS A 167 11.26 -6.25 10.60
C LYS A 167 11.07 -7.53 9.78
N ASN A 168 9.82 -7.82 9.39
CA ASN A 168 9.47 -8.91 8.50
C ASN A 168 9.43 -8.50 7.02
N LYS A 169 10.03 -7.35 6.67
CA LYS A 169 10.13 -6.78 5.31
C LYS A 169 8.78 -6.45 4.67
N MET A 170 7.73 -6.26 5.45
CA MET A 170 6.42 -5.88 4.93
C MET A 170 6.38 -4.38 4.65
N ILE A 171 5.80 -4.02 3.51
CA ILE A 171 5.67 -2.64 3.04
C ILE A 171 4.31 -2.11 3.46
N HIS A 172 4.29 -0.93 4.08
CA HIS A 172 3.05 -0.23 4.42
C HIS A 172 2.47 0.45 3.20
N SER A 173 1.15 0.39 3.07
CA SER A 173 0.43 1.04 1.98
C SER A 173 -0.98 1.43 2.41
N VAL A 174 -1.41 2.62 1.99
CA VAL A 174 -2.78 3.12 2.17
C VAL A 174 -3.62 2.80 0.95
N TRP A 175 -4.94 2.54 1.12
CA TRP A 175 -5.82 2.07 0.05
C TRP A 175 -7.15 2.81 -0.01
N THR A 176 -7.54 3.20 -1.24
CA THR A 176 -8.84 3.80 -1.51
C THR A 176 -9.90 2.75 -1.84
N PHE A 177 -11.17 3.08 -1.54
CA PHE A 177 -12.36 2.36 -2.03
C PHE A 177 -13.32 3.37 -2.65
N VAL A 178 -13.28 3.48 -3.95
CA VAL A 178 -13.89 4.55 -4.75
C VAL A 178 -13.47 5.92 -4.23
N THR A 179 -12.39 6.39 -4.82
CA THR A 179 -11.75 7.67 -4.48
C THR A 179 -12.78 8.78 -4.18
N PRO A 180 -12.62 9.59 -3.11
CA PRO A 180 -11.42 9.74 -2.27
C PRO A 180 -11.37 8.86 -1.01
N PHE A 181 -12.38 8.05 -0.70
CA PHE A 181 -12.46 7.32 0.56
C PHE A 181 -11.28 6.38 0.75
N ILE A 182 -10.62 6.52 1.88
CA ILE A 182 -9.54 5.64 2.34
C ILE A 182 -10.14 4.65 3.35
N GLY A 183 -10.23 3.39 2.92
CA GLY A 183 -10.79 2.33 3.78
C GLY A 183 -9.77 1.68 4.69
N GLY A 184 -8.46 1.83 4.41
CA GLY A 184 -7.49 1.19 5.29
C GLY A 184 -6.04 1.28 4.85
N VAL A 185 -5.20 0.71 5.69
CA VAL A 185 -3.78 0.49 5.46
C VAL A 185 -3.46 -1.00 5.50
N CYS A 186 -2.51 -1.41 4.69
CA CYS A 186 -2.08 -2.79 4.58
C CYS A 186 -0.58 -2.92 4.76
N ASN A 187 -0.15 -4.09 5.24
CA ASN A 187 1.25 -4.49 5.28
C ASN A 187 1.45 -5.59 4.22
N CYS A 188 2.16 -5.24 3.16
CA CYS A 188 2.25 -6.02 1.94
C CYS A 188 3.64 -6.63 1.75
N ASP A 189 3.68 -7.87 1.28
CA ASP A 189 4.87 -8.57 0.81
C ASP A 189 4.57 -9.23 -0.54
N MET A 190 5.49 -10.06 -1.05
CA MET A 190 5.31 -10.74 -2.33
C MET A 190 4.18 -11.78 -2.34
N ASN A 191 3.59 -12.11 -1.18
CA ASN A 191 2.39 -12.96 -1.10
C ASN A 191 1.09 -12.15 -1.31
N CYS A 192 1.17 -10.82 -1.22
CA CYS A 192 0.05 -9.93 -1.48
C CYS A 192 -0.14 -9.73 -3.00
N MET A 193 -1.37 -9.87 -3.48
CA MET A 193 -1.69 -9.69 -4.91
C MET A 193 -1.37 -8.27 -5.41
N ALA A 194 -1.53 -7.25 -4.57
CA ALA A 194 -1.21 -5.87 -4.93
C ALA A 194 0.28 -5.69 -5.22
N MET A 195 1.15 -6.31 -4.42
CA MET A 195 2.60 -6.32 -4.67
C MET A 195 2.95 -7.04 -5.97
N ARG A 196 2.33 -8.22 -6.21
CA ARG A 196 2.55 -8.99 -7.44
C ARG A 196 2.10 -8.24 -8.69
N ALA A 197 0.91 -7.60 -8.65
CA ALA A 197 0.41 -6.79 -9.76
C ALA A 197 1.33 -5.59 -10.04
N THR A 198 1.81 -4.91 -8.99
CA THR A 198 2.73 -3.78 -9.12
C THR A 198 4.06 -4.20 -9.74
N GLY A 199 4.62 -5.35 -9.31
CA GLY A 199 5.84 -5.91 -9.89
C GLY A 199 5.70 -6.32 -11.36
N ASN A 200 4.49 -6.68 -11.80
CA ASN A 200 4.19 -7.10 -13.17
C ASN A 200 3.83 -5.93 -14.12
N ALA A 201 4.29 -4.72 -13.84
CA ALA A 201 4.09 -3.53 -14.66
C ALA A 201 2.63 -3.03 -14.79
N TYR A 202 1.74 -3.46 -13.89
CA TYR A 202 0.43 -2.83 -13.71
C TYR A 202 0.36 -2.21 -12.32
N PRO A 203 0.78 -0.96 -12.16
CA PRO A 203 0.86 -0.33 -10.85
C PRO A 203 -0.53 -0.07 -10.28
N VAL A 204 -0.95 -0.92 -9.35
CA VAL A 204 -2.09 -0.68 -8.46
C VAL A 204 -1.64 0.02 -7.18
N MET A 205 -0.33 0.02 -6.93
CA MET A 205 0.32 0.65 -5.79
C MET A 205 1.33 1.67 -6.29
N PHE A 206 1.19 2.92 -5.86
CA PHE A 206 2.05 4.04 -6.25
C PHE A 206 3.22 4.20 -5.29
N ARG A 207 4.24 4.94 -5.76
CA ARG A 207 5.42 5.24 -4.96
C ARG A 207 5.08 6.20 -3.82
N ALA A 208 5.82 6.11 -2.72
CA ALA A 208 5.81 7.10 -1.65
C ALA A 208 6.35 8.46 -2.13
N GLU A 209 6.04 9.50 -1.40
CA GLU A 209 6.59 10.86 -1.61
C GLU A 209 8.06 10.99 -1.20
N PHE A 210 8.69 9.86 -0.92
CA PHE A 210 10.05 9.76 -0.43
C PHE A 210 10.92 8.88 -1.33
N LEU A 211 12.23 9.05 -1.18
CA LEU A 211 13.28 8.21 -1.73
C LEU A 211 14.22 7.80 -0.61
N ALA A 212 14.78 6.61 -0.71
CA ALA A 212 15.87 6.22 0.16
C ALA A 212 17.21 6.64 -0.47
N GLU A 213 18.09 7.22 0.33
CA GLU A 213 19.45 7.59 -0.04
C GLU A 213 20.46 6.90 0.88
N VAL A 214 21.64 6.59 0.33
CA VAL A 214 22.74 5.98 1.08
C VAL A 214 23.76 7.07 1.42
N ASP A 215 24.05 7.22 2.69
CA ASP A 215 25.26 7.91 3.14
C ASP A 215 26.47 7.01 2.86
N ILE A 216 27.24 7.40 1.87
CA ILE A 216 28.39 6.64 1.38
C ILE A 216 29.50 6.54 2.45
N GLU A 217 29.68 7.57 3.28
CA GLU A 217 30.68 7.56 4.34
C GLU A 217 30.31 6.59 5.46
N ALA A 218 29.04 6.56 5.85
CA ALA A 218 28.54 5.65 6.88
C ALA A 218 28.35 4.19 6.39
N CYS A 219 28.13 3.99 5.09
CA CYS A 219 27.89 2.67 4.51
C CYS A 219 29.17 1.81 4.56
N ASN A 220 29.08 0.59 5.08
CA ASN A 220 30.18 -0.37 5.13
C ASN A 220 30.06 -1.51 4.10
N GLY A 221 29.16 -1.42 3.13
CA GLY A 221 29.01 -2.40 2.06
C GLY A 221 28.46 -3.77 2.46
N CYS A 222 27.84 -3.90 3.64
CA CYS A 222 27.37 -5.20 4.17
C CYS A 222 26.22 -5.86 3.40
N GLN A 223 25.61 -5.18 2.43
CA GLN A 223 24.54 -5.64 1.52
C GLN A 223 23.23 -6.07 2.21
N ALA A 224 23.05 -5.87 3.50
CA ALA A 224 21.84 -6.29 4.23
C ALA A 224 20.56 -5.63 3.67
N CYS A 225 20.66 -4.37 3.22
CA CYS A 225 19.57 -3.61 2.62
C CYS A 225 19.08 -4.18 1.27
N MET A 226 19.96 -4.85 0.49
CA MET A 226 19.61 -5.42 -0.80
C MET A 226 18.54 -6.52 -0.66
N ASN A 227 18.70 -7.39 0.34
CA ASN A 227 17.77 -8.49 0.62
C ASN A 227 16.40 -7.99 1.18
N ALA A 228 16.33 -6.73 1.58
CA ALA A 228 15.11 -6.13 2.10
C ALA A 228 14.30 -5.40 1.01
N CYS A 229 14.89 -5.13 -0.16
CA CYS A 229 14.26 -4.37 -1.22
C CYS A 229 13.43 -5.26 -2.15
N HIS A 230 12.09 -5.23 -2.01
CA HIS A 230 11.18 -5.95 -2.89
C HIS A 230 11.11 -5.39 -4.32
N PHE A 231 11.55 -4.15 -4.53
CA PHE A 231 11.47 -3.46 -5.83
C PHE A 231 12.74 -3.56 -6.65
N GLY A 232 13.78 -4.21 -6.13
CA GLY A 232 15.07 -4.34 -6.82
C GLY A 232 15.76 -3.02 -7.09
N ALA A 233 15.52 -2.02 -6.23
CA ALA A 233 16.11 -0.69 -6.37
C ALA A 233 17.55 -0.61 -5.84
N ILE A 234 18.02 -1.61 -5.09
CA ILE A 234 19.32 -1.56 -4.42
C ILE A 234 20.31 -2.48 -5.12
N SER A 235 21.47 -1.94 -5.47
CA SER A 235 22.58 -2.65 -6.05
C SER A 235 23.86 -2.43 -5.22
N TYR A 236 24.87 -3.26 -5.46
CA TYR A 236 26.20 -3.12 -4.87
C TYR A 236 27.17 -2.62 -5.93
N VAL A 237 27.84 -1.52 -5.64
CA VAL A 237 28.89 -0.92 -6.50
C VAL A 237 30.22 -1.50 -6.06
N ILE A 238 30.81 -2.35 -6.92
CA ILE A 238 32.04 -3.09 -6.60
C ILE A 238 33.25 -2.14 -6.44
N SER A 239 33.34 -1.09 -7.26
CA SER A 239 34.45 -0.12 -7.21
C SER A 239 34.53 0.62 -5.89
N ASP A 240 33.40 0.89 -5.28
CA ASP A 240 33.28 1.71 -4.08
C ASP A 240 33.04 0.88 -2.83
N GLU A 241 32.75 -0.41 -3.02
CA GLU A 241 32.34 -1.35 -1.97
C GLU A 241 31.13 -0.86 -1.17
N LYS A 242 30.16 -0.20 -1.84
CA LYS A 242 28.99 0.46 -1.23
C LYS A 242 27.69 0.02 -1.87
N ALA A 243 26.59 0.21 -1.14
CA ALA A 243 25.26 0.08 -1.69
C ALA A 243 24.89 1.35 -2.48
N TYR A 244 24.17 1.17 -3.59
CA TYR A 244 23.56 2.23 -4.37
C TYR A 244 22.07 1.99 -4.48
N ILE A 245 21.26 3.04 -4.37
CA ILE A 245 19.82 3.00 -4.53
C ILE A 245 19.43 3.76 -5.81
N ASP A 246 18.85 3.04 -6.77
CA ASP A 246 18.32 3.62 -8.01
C ASP A 246 17.04 4.41 -7.68
N PRO A 247 17.04 5.75 -7.81
CA PRO A 247 15.90 6.58 -7.45
C PRO A 247 14.68 6.34 -8.35
N LEU A 248 14.88 5.88 -9.59
CA LEU A 248 13.79 5.57 -10.51
C LEU A 248 13.08 4.27 -10.17
N LYS A 249 13.74 3.34 -9.48
CA LYS A 249 13.15 2.08 -9.00
C LYS A 249 12.69 2.15 -7.57
N CYS A 250 13.19 3.09 -6.77
CA CYS A 250 12.86 3.21 -5.36
C CYS A 250 11.39 3.59 -5.17
N TYR A 251 10.68 2.81 -4.36
CA TYR A 251 9.29 3.09 -3.96
C TYR A 251 9.17 3.94 -2.69
N GLY A 252 10.28 4.22 -2.00
CA GLY A 252 10.29 5.09 -0.82
C GLY A 252 9.64 4.48 0.43
N CYS A 253 9.54 3.15 0.49
CA CYS A 253 8.90 2.44 1.61
C CYS A 253 9.69 2.50 2.92
N GLY A 254 10.99 2.80 2.87
CA GLY A 254 11.84 2.90 4.05
C GLY A 254 12.34 1.57 4.64
N ILE A 255 11.87 0.42 4.17
CA ILE A 255 12.22 -0.90 4.75
C ILE A 255 13.73 -1.13 4.81
N CYS A 256 14.48 -0.69 3.80
CA CYS A 256 15.93 -0.86 3.78
C CYS A 256 16.65 -0.20 4.98
N ARG A 257 16.07 0.86 5.58
CA ARG A 257 16.61 1.50 6.80
C ARG A 257 16.58 0.55 7.99
N ALA A 258 15.45 -0.17 8.17
CA ALA A 258 15.30 -1.12 9.30
C ALA A 258 16.33 -2.25 9.25
N PHE A 259 16.97 -2.49 8.09
CA PHE A 259 18.02 -3.49 7.90
C PHE A 259 19.43 -2.90 7.86
N CYS A 260 19.58 -1.57 7.95
CA CYS A 260 20.88 -0.92 7.95
C CYS A 260 21.45 -0.79 9.36
N ARG A 261 22.37 -1.69 9.73
CA ARG A 261 23.03 -1.67 11.06
C ARG A 261 23.94 -0.46 11.30
N LYS A 262 24.20 0.33 10.24
CA LYS A 262 25.07 1.52 10.29
C LYS A 262 24.29 2.82 10.20
N ASP A 263 22.96 2.73 10.18
CA ASP A 263 22.06 3.89 9.97
C ASP A 263 22.43 4.75 8.76
N ALA A 264 23.06 4.11 7.76
CA ALA A 264 23.57 4.75 6.55
C ALA A 264 22.50 4.99 5.48
N ILE A 265 21.21 4.77 5.79
CA ILE A 265 20.12 4.98 4.83
C ILE A 265 19.10 5.94 5.45
N SER A 266 18.86 7.04 4.77
CA SER A 266 17.84 8.04 5.10
C SER A 266 16.74 8.10 4.06
N LEU A 267 15.62 8.78 4.39
CA LEU A 267 14.58 9.12 3.43
C LEU A 267 14.62 10.63 3.15
N VAL A 268 14.58 10.97 1.88
CA VAL A 268 14.47 12.35 1.39
C VAL A 268 13.18 12.51 0.58
N GLU A 269 12.68 13.74 0.45
CA GLU A 269 11.50 14.02 -0.37
C GLU A 269 11.78 13.66 -1.84
N ARG A 270 10.90 12.89 -2.48
CA ARG A 270 11.00 12.52 -3.90
C ARG A 270 11.07 13.75 -4.81
N SER A 271 10.41 14.84 -4.42
CA SER A 271 10.40 16.10 -5.14
C SER A 271 11.75 16.83 -5.16
N SER A 272 12.71 16.43 -4.31
CA SER A 272 14.05 17.02 -4.28
C SER A 272 14.88 16.67 -5.52
N LEU A 273 14.56 15.56 -6.22
CA LEU A 273 15.22 15.14 -7.44
C LEU A 273 14.29 15.34 -8.64
N ALA A 274 14.74 16.16 -9.62
CA ALA A 274 13.93 16.54 -10.78
C ALA A 274 13.41 15.33 -11.59
N GLU A 275 14.23 14.28 -11.72
CA GLU A 275 13.90 13.06 -12.47
C GLU A 275 12.82 12.21 -11.81
N THR A 276 12.63 12.35 -10.48
CA THR A 276 11.65 11.56 -9.70
C THR A 276 10.47 12.38 -9.23
N ALA A 277 10.51 13.70 -9.31
CA ALA A 277 9.50 14.60 -8.78
C ALA A 277 8.07 14.34 -9.27
N ASN A 278 7.92 13.78 -10.48
CA ASN A 278 6.62 13.43 -11.08
C ASN A 278 6.45 11.92 -11.28
N LEU A 279 7.31 11.12 -10.69
CA LEU A 279 7.24 9.67 -10.79
C LEU A 279 6.31 9.12 -9.71
N TRP A 280 5.23 8.51 -10.16
CA TRP A 280 4.19 7.91 -9.31
C TRP A 280 4.17 6.39 -9.38
#